data_cd529caa53932c44f3c7d4c711152fb1
#
_entry.id   cd529caa53932c44f3c7d4c711152fb1
#
_cell.length_a   1.000
_cell.length_b   1.000
_cell.length_c   1.000
_cell.angle_alpha   90.00
_cell.angle_beta   90.00
_cell.angle_gamma   90.00
#
_symmetry.space_group_name_H-M   'P 1'
#
loop_
_entity.id
_entity.type
_entity.pdbx_description
1 polymer ?
#
loop_
_entity_poly.entity_id
_entity_poly.type
_entity_poly.pdbx_seq_one_letter_code
_entity_poly.pdbx_strand_id
1 'polypeptide(L)'
;QKRINFLSQLLKILNIGGVKLYHARAEDIADKREKYDVALSRAVAKVPTLCEYLLPYVKVGGVVLMYKASGAKEELDSGKKAIETLGGKTQDILSFRLNEVESERKIIVIKKIKLTPSKYPRGKNLPKTSPIL
;
A
#
# COMPACT_ATOMS: atom_id res chain seq x y z
N GLN A 1 0.57 18.58 -7.62
CA GLN A 1 1.91 19.21 -7.83
C GLN A 1 2.43 19.95 -6.58
N LYS A 2 1.58 20.65 -5.85
CA LYS A 2 1.98 21.35 -4.62
C LYS A 2 2.61 20.42 -3.57
N ARG A 3 2.07 19.21 -3.39
CA ARG A 3 2.59 18.22 -2.46
C ARG A 3 3.97 17.71 -2.88
N ILE A 4 4.18 17.48 -4.16
CA ILE A 4 5.48 17.06 -4.70
C ILE A 4 6.52 18.16 -4.51
N ASN A 5 6.16 19.43 -4.75
CA ASN A 5 7.05 20.57 -4.53
C ASN A 5 7.45 20.70 -3.05
N PHE A 6 6.47 20.53 -2.14
CA PHE A 6 6.73 20.53 -0.70
C PHE A 6 7.70 19.41 -0.31
N LEU A 7 7.47 18.19 -0.77
CA LEU A 7 8.34 17.05 -0.48
C LEU A 7 9.76 17.26 -1.04
N SER A 8 9.86 17.83 -2.24
CA SER A 8 11.17 18.16 -2.84
C SER A 8 11.95 19.14 -1.99
N GLN A 9 11.31 20.20 -1.49
CA GLN A 9 11.93 21.16 -0.58
C GLN A 9 12.33 20.51 0.75
N LEU A 10 11.45 19.69 1.31
CA LEU A 10 11.70 18.99 2.55
C LEU A 10 12.92 18.08 2.47
N LEU A 11 13.05 17.32 1.38
CA LEU A 11 14.22 16.46 1.14
C LEU A 11 15.52 17.25 1.09
N LYS A 12 15.50 18.44 0.48
CA LYS A 12 16.66 19.34 0.44
C LYS A 12 17.02 19.86 1.83
N ILE A 13 16.03 20.35 2.59
CA ILE A 13 16.24 20.90 3.93
C ILE A 13 16.79 19.80 4.87
N LEU A 14 16.27 18.58 4.78
CA LEU A 14 16.69 17.45 5.61
C LEU A 14 17.97 16.76 5.09
N ASN A 15 18.47 17.18 3.94
CA ASN A 15 19.63 16.58 3.27
C ASN A 15 19.48 15.06 3.07
N ILE A 16 18.30 14.64 2.60
CA ILE A 16 17.98 13.23 2.32
C ILE A 16 18.12 12.96 0.83
N GLY A 17 19.04 12.06 0.47
CA GLY A 17 19.23 11.58 -0.90
C GLY A 17 18.56 10.24 -1.17
N GLY A 18 18.59 9.78 -2.42
CA GLY A 18 18.10 8.46 -2.82
C GLY A 18 16.57 8.33 -2.89
N VAL A 19 15.83 9.42 -2.74
CA VAL A 19 14.36 9.44 -2.83
C VAL A 19 13.93 9.95 -4.20
N LYS A 20 13.06 9.21 -4.86
CA LYS A 20 12.41 9.61 -6.11
C LYS A 20 10.96 9.99 -5.84
N LEU A 21 10.55 11.14 -6.36
CA LEU A 21 9.18 11.65 -6.21
C LEU A 21 8.42 11.48 -7.52
N TYR A 22 7.20 10.97 -7.44
CA TYR A 22 6.32 10.77 -8.60
C TYR A 22 4.98 11.47 -8.36
N HIS A 23 4.57 12.30 -9.31
CA HIS A 23 3.23 12.86 -9.36
C HIS A 23 2.39 12.03 -10.33
N ALA A 24 1.90 10.89 -9.84
CA ALA A 24 1.15 9.91 -10.64
C ALA A 24 0.15 9.15 -9.76
N ARG A 25 -0.79 8.49 -10.40
CA ARG A 25 -1.63 7.47 -9.72
C ARG A 25 -0.84 6.17 -9.61
N ALA A 26 -1.11 5.39 -8.57
CA ALA A 26 -0.43 4.12 -8.36
C ALA A 26 -0.64 3.16 -9.56
N GLU A 27 -1.84 3.13 -10.12
CA GLU A 27 -2.17 2.27 -11.26
C GLU A 27 -1.51 2.67 -12.59
N ASP A 28 -0.92 3.86 -12.66
CA ASP A 28 -0.33 4.40 -13.89
C ASP A 28 1.19 4.20 -14.02
N ILE A 29 1.82 3.58 -13.00
CA ILE A 29 3.28 3.35 -12.98
C ILE A 29 3.63 1.87 -13.19
N ALA A 30 2.97 1.21 -14.14
CA ALA A 30 3.10 -0.23 -14.39
C ALA A 30 4.54 -0.70 -14.69
N ASP A 31 5.42 0.18 -15.16
CA ASP A 31 6.84 -0.10 -15.36
C ASP A 31 7.60 -0.39 -14.04
N LYS A 32 6.98 -0.11 -12.89
CA LYS A 32 7.54 -0.35 -11.56
C LYS A 32 7.07 -1.67 -10.93
N ARG A 33 6.34 -2.49 -11.66
CA ARG A 33 5.81 -3.77 -11.14
C ARG A 33 6.91 -4.69 -10.63
N GLU A 34 6.60 -5.41 -9.52
CA GLU A 34 7.46 -6.46 -8.94
C GLU A 34 8.90 -6.01 -8.62
N LYS A 35 9.14 -4.73 -8.33
CA LYS A 35 10.47 -4.17 -8.15
C LYS A 35 10.83 -3.79 -6.71
N TYR A 36 9.84 -3.56 -5.87
CA TYR A 36 10.09 -3.04 -4.52
C TYR A 36 10.11 -4.13 -3.46
N ASP A 37 10.97 -3.96 -2.46
CA ASP A 37 11.04 -4.84 -1.29
C ASP A 37 9.86 -4.63 -0.36
N VAL A 38 9.44 -3.37 -0.21
CA VAL A 38 8.37 -2.95 0.69
C VAL A 38 7.54 -1.88 -0.01
N ALA A 39 6.23 -2.01 0.08
CA ALA A 39 5.29 -0.95 -0.24
C ALA A 39 4.46 -0.63 0.99
N LEU A 40 4.22 0.65 1.24
CA LEU A 40 3.44 1.06 2.40
C LEU A 40 2.44 2.15 2.04
N SER A 41 1.36 2.23 2.82
CA SER A 41 0.34 3.25 2.66
C SER A 41 -0.24 3.66 4.01
N ARG A 42 -0.61 4.92 4.11
CA ARG A 42 -1.28 5.49 5.26
C ARG A 42 -2.55 6.23 4.80
N ALA A 43 -3.71 5.84 5.38
CA ALA A 43 -4.97 6.58 5.26
C ALA A 43 -5.43 6.91 3.82
N VAL A 44 -5.21 6.00 2.85
CA VAL A 44 -5.54 6.29 1.45
C VAL A 44 -6.87 5.68 1.04
N ALA A 45 -7.12 4.40 1.35
CA ALA A 45 -8.31 3.68 0.90
C ALA A 45 -8.58 2.44 1.76
N LYS A 46 -9.66 1.73 1.46
CA LYS A 46 -9.97 0.44 2.08
C LYS A 46 -9.01 -0.66 1.60
N VAL A 47 -8.88 -1.74 2.37
CA VAL A 47 -7.92 -2.83 2.12
C VAL A 47 -8.02 -3.42 0.70
N PRO A 48 -9.21 -3.77 0.15
CA PRO A 48 -9.25 -4.31 -1.21
C PRO A 48 -8.64 -3.39 -2.26
N THR A 49 -8.92 -2.10 -2.18
CA THR A 49 -8.36 -1.08 -3.08
C THR A 49 -6.85 -0.92 -2.88
N LEU A 50 -6.40 -0.85 -1.61
CA LEU A 50 -4.97 -0.73 -1.30
C LEU A 50 -4.17 -1.94 -1.78
N CYS A 51 -4.74 -3.15 -1.70
CA CYS A 51 -4.09 -4.33 -2.23
C CYS A 51 -3.73 -4.16 -3.70
N GLU A 52 -4.65 -3.64 -4.51
CA GLU A 52 -4.40 -3.42 -5.93
C GLU A 52 -3.44 -2.26 -6.21
N TYR A 53 -3.35 -1.29 -5.31
CA TYR A 53 -2.38 -0.20 -5.43
C TYR A 53 -0.95 -0.58 -5.00
N LEU A 54 -0.79 -1.58 -4.15
CA LEU A 54 0.50 -1.87 -3.51
C LEU A 54 1.10 -3.23 -3.92
N LEU A 55 0.30 -4.31 -3.89
CA LEU A 55 0.82 -5.66 -4.14
C LEU A 55 1.46 -5.84 -5.53
N PRO A 56 0.94 -5.26 -6.63
CA PRO A 56 1.57 -5.40 -7.94
C PRO A 56 3.01 -4.89 -7.99
N TYR A 57 3.39 -3.98 -7.13
CA TYR A 57 4.71 -3.33 -7.16
C TYR A 57 5.76 -4.01 -6.27
N VAL A 58 5.32 -4.89 -5.38
CA VAL A 58 6.21 -5.61 -4.47
C VAL A 58 6.69 -6.91 -5.12
N LYS A 59 7.98 -7.18 -5.04
CA LYS A 59 8.55 -8.44 -5.50
C LYS A 59 8.12 -9.62 -4.61
N VAL A 60 8.14 -10.83 -5.14
CA VAL A 60 7.91 -12.05 -4.35
C VAL A 60 8.93 -12.10 -3.20
N GLY A 61 8.46 -12.35 -2.00
CA GLY A 61 9.27 -12.29 -0.77
C GLY A 61 9.27 -10.93 -0.07
N GLY A 62 8.78 -9.89 -0.73
CA GLY A 62 8.58 -8.57 -0.12
C GLY A 62 7.30 -8.47 0.71
N VAL A 63 7.04 -7.31 1.26
CA VAL A 63 5.90 -7.06 2.16
C VAL A 63 5.16 -5.78 1.81
N VAL A 64 3.86 -5.77 2.11
CA VAL A 64 3.01 -4.58 2.08
C VAL A 64 2.63 -4.22 3.52
N LEU A 65 2.76 -2.96 3.87
CA LEU A 65 2.38 -2.42 5.18
C LEU A 65 1.25 -1.41 5.00
N MET A 66 0.10 -1.68 5.63
CA MET A 66 -1.05 -0.79 5.62
C MET A 66 -1.29 -0.22 7.01
N TYR A 67 -1.09 1.08 7.15
CA TYR A 67 -1.34 1.80 8.41
C TYR A 67 -2.83 2.06 8.54
N LYS A 68 -3.43 1.53 9.61
CA LYS A 68 -4.86 1.63 9.90
C LYS A 68 -5.12 2.12 11.33
N ALA A 69 -6.31 2.66 11.55
CA ALA A 69 -6.84 2.92 12.89
C ALA A 69 -7.69 1.73 13.36
N SER A 70 -8.76 1.97 14.08
CA SER A 70 -9.73 0.93 14.43
C SER A 70 -10.40 0.31 13.18
N GLY A 71 -10.94 -0.88 13.30
CA GLY A 71 -11.63 -1.56 12.18
C GLY A 71 -10.72 -2.28 11.19
N ALA A 72 -9.43 -2.40 11.49
CA ALA A 72 -8.46 -3.06 10.60
C ALA A 72 -8.82 -4.52 10.31
N LYS A 73 -9.33 -5.26 11.29
CA LYS A 73 -9.69 -6.67 11.13
C LYS A 73 -10.85 -6.86 10.16
N GLU A 74 -11.90 -6.06 10.29
CA GLU A 74 -13.07 -6.09 9.41
C GLU A 74 -12.70 -5.70 7.98
N GLU A 75 -11.88 -4.66 7.82
CA GLU A 75 -11.36 -4.28 6.50
C GLU A 75 -10.48 -5.36 5.90
N LEU A 76 -9.66 -6.03 6.70
CA LEU A 76 -8.82 -7.14 6.25
C LEU A 76 -9.67 -8.30 5.76
N ASP A 77 -10.73 -8.65 6.50
CA ASP A 77 -11.66 -9.70 6.09
C ASP A 77 -12.31 -9.39 4.74
N SER A 78 -12.68 -8.15 4.50
CA SER A 78 -13.21 -7.71 3.20
C SER A 78 -12.17 -7.76 2.08
N GLY A 79 -10.90 -7.73 2.42
CA GLY A 79 -9.78 -7.73 1.47
C GLY A 79 -9.18 -9.11 1.17
N LYS A 80 -9.64 -10.19 1.80
CA LYS A 80 -9.04 -11.53 1.64
C LYS A 80 -8.92 -11.96 0.20
N LYS A 81 -10.00 -11.83 -0.57
CA LYS A 81 -10.00 -12.21 -1.99
C LYS A 81 -9.02 -11.37 -2.81
N ALA A 82 -8.96 -10.07 -2.55
CA ALA A 82 -7.99 -9.19 -3.22
C ALA A 82 -6.56 -9.60 -2.90
N ILE A 83 -6.25 -9.87 -1.64
CA ILE A 83 -4.92 -10.31 -1.21
C ILE A 83 -4.51 -11.58 -1.95
N GLU A 84 -5.35 -12.60 -1.96
CA GLU A 84 -5.07 -13.87 -2.64
C GLU A 84 -4.92 -13.69 -4.16
N THR A 85 -5.85 -12.98 -4.79
CA THR A 85 -5.85 -12.72 -6.24
C THR A 85 -4.57 -12.00 -6.68
N LEU A 86 -4.06 -11.09 -5.87
CA LEU A 86 -2.90 -10.27 -6.20
C LEU A 86 -1.56 -10.88 -5.76
N GLY A 87 -1.59 -12.10 -5.22
CA GLY A 87 -0.38 -12.85 -4.87
C GLY A 87 0.11 -12.62 -3.44
N GLY A 88 -0.72 -12.09 -2.56
CA GLY A 88 -0.38 -11.85 -1.16
C GLY A 88 -0.91 -12.92 -0.21
N LYS A 89 -0.40 -12.86 1.02
CA LYS A 89 -0.88 -13.61 2.17
C LYS A 89 -0.78 -12.72 3.41
N THR A 90 -1.84 -12.64 4.19
CA THR A 90 -1.79 -11.91 5.45
C THR A 90 -0.78 -12.58 6.39
N GLN A 91 0.20 -11.82 6.85
CA GLN A 91 1.24 -12.29 7.76
C GLN A 91 0.92 -11.93 9.21
N ASP A 92 0.51 -10.69 9.47
CA ASP A 92 0.26 -10.21 10.83
C ASP A 92 -0.60 -8.95 10.85
N ILE A 93 -1.15 -8.64 12.01
CA ILE A 93 -1.74 -7.34 12.35
C ILE A 93 -1.03 -6.86 13.62
N LEU A 94 -0.18 -5.87 13.47
CA LEU A 94 0.52 -5.26 14.61
C LEU A 94 -0.36 -4.18 15.23
N SER A 95 -0.47 -4.21 16.55
CA SER A 95 -1.22 -3.20 17.32
C SER A 95 -0.27 -2.43 18.24
N PHE A 96 -0.42 -1.13 18.28
CA PHE A 96 0.36 -0.28 19.18
C PHE A 96 -0.41 0.99 19.56
N ARG A 97 -0.01 1.62 20.64
CA ARG A 97 -0.54 2.91 21.08
C ARG A 97 0.55 3.97 21.08
N LEU A 98 0.20 5.16 20.65
CA LEU A 98 1.08 6.32 20.78
C LEU A 98 0.91 6.90 22.21
N ASN A 99 2.01 7.17 22.88
CA ASN A 99 2.06 7.49 24.33
C ASN A 99 1.14 8.63 24.80
N GLU A 100 0.76 9.53 23.94
CA GLU A 100 -0.04 10.72 24.30
C GLU A 100 -1.44 10.72 23.68
N VAL A 101 -1.79 9.68 22.91
CA VAL A 101 -3.08 9.56 22.25
C VAL A 101 -3.67 8.21 22.59
N GLU A 102 -4.84 8.19 23.26
CA GLU A 102 -5.53 6.95 23.64
C GLU A 102 -5.97 6.07 22.45
N SER A 103 -5.77 6.52 21.23
CA SER A 103 -6.18 5.79 20.04
C SER A 103 -5.20 4.68 19.67
N GLU A 104 -5.73 3.48 19.53
CA GLU A 104 -5.00 2.33 19.01
C GLU A 104 -4.67 2.51 17.54
N ARG A 105 -3.44 2.18 17.16
CA ARG A 105 -2.98 2.14 15.79
C ARG A 105 -2.66 0.71 15.39
N LYS A 106 -2.93 0.37 14.13
CA LYS A 106 -2.69 -0.96 13.59
C LYS A 106 -1.91 -0.88 12.28
N ILE A 107 -1.05 -1.89 12.07
CA ILE A 107 -0.36 -2.09 10.80
C ILE A 107 -0.71 -3.48 10.32
N ILE A 108 -1.37 -3.57 9.18
CA ILE A 108 -1.62 -4.83 8.49
C ILE A 108 -0.37 -5.17 7.69
N VAL A 109 0.19 -6.36 7.91
CA VAL A 109 1.37 -6.85 7.21
C VAL A 109 0.95 -7.96 6.24
N ILE A 110 1.18 -7.75 4.95
CA ILE A 110 0.87 -8.71 3.89
C ILE A 110 2.16 -9.13 3.21
N LYS A 111 2.45 -10.42 3.18
CA LYS A 111 3.59 -10.98 2.47
C LYS A 111 3.24 -11.24 1.01
N LYS A 112 4.12 -10.85 0.09
CA LYS A 112 4.01 -11.22 -1.31
C LYS A 112 4.57 -12.63 -1.49
N ILE A 113 3.71 -13.59 -1.83
CA ILE A 113 4.09 -15.01 -1.93
C ILE A 113 4.15 -15.54 -3.35
N LYS A 114 3.50 -14.85 -4.31
CA LYS A 114 3.53 -15.20 -5.73
C LYS A 114 3.33 -13.96 -6.60
N LEU A 115 3.68 -14.08 -7.88
CA LEU A 115 3.52 -12.99 -8.84
C LEU A 115 2.06 -12.54 -8.96
N THR A 116 1.87 -11.23 -9.11
CA THR A 116 0.56 -10.65 -9.39
C THR A 116 0.20 -10.88 -10.85
N PRO A 117 -1.04 -11.32 -11.17
CA PRO A 117 -1.47 -11.46 -12.56
C PRO A 117 -1.26 -10.18 -13.37
N SER A 118 -0.88 -10.31 -14.64
CA SER A 118 -0.46 -9.20 -15.50
C SER A 118 -1.53 -8.12 -15.73
N LYS A 119 -2.80 -8.46 -15.57
CA LYS A 119 -3.93 -7.52 -15.70
C LYS A 119 -4.03 -6.50 -14.56
N TYR A 120 -3.29 -6.71 -13.47
CA TYR A 120 -3.29 -5.80 -12.32
C TYR A 120 -2.01 -4.95 -12.26
N PRO A 121 -2.08 -3.72 -11.77
CA PRO A 121 -3.30 -3.01 -11.35
C PRO A 121 -4.16 -2.64 -12.56
N ARG A 122 -5.49 -2.64 -12.36
CA ARG A 122 -6.43 -2.18 -13.38
C ARG A 122 -6.44 -0.65 -13.44
N GLY A 123 -6.48 -0.10 -14.63
CA GLY A 123 -6.56 1.34 -14.84
C GLY A 123 -7.96 1.93 -14.62
N LYS A 124 -8.16 3.16 -15.06
CA LYS A 124 -9.46 3.86 -15.07
C LYS A 124 -10.15 3.93 -13.70
N ASN A 125 -9.39 4.04 -12.62
CA ASN A 125 -9.91 4.11 -11.25
C ASN A 125 -10.70 2.84 -10.80
N LEU A 126 -10.60 1.74 -11.53
CA LEU A 126 -11.29 0.49 -11.19
C LEU A 126 -10.97 -0.06 -9.79
N PRO A 127 -9.73 0.05 -9.28
CA PRO A 127 -9.46 -0.42 -7.93
C PRO A 127 -10.34 0.23 -6.86
N LYS A 128 -10.76 1.48 -7.08
CA LYS A 128 -11.62 2.22 -6.18
C LYS A 128 -13.11 2.03 -6.46
N THR A 129 -13.50 2.07 -7.73
CA THR A 129 -14.92 2.03 -8.13
C THR A 129 -15.49 0.62 -8.16
N SER A 130 -14.66 -0.38 -8.40
CA SER A 130 -15.04 -1.80 -8.45
C SER A 130 -13.93 -2.66 -7.84
N PRO A 131 -13.71 -2.57 -6.51
CA PRO A 131 -12.66 -3.34 -5.85
C PRO A 131 -12.88 -4.85 -5.97
N ILE A 132 -11.81 -5.61 -5.80
CA ILE A 132 -11.87 -7.09 -5.78
C ILE A 132 -12.46 -7.52 -4.43
N LEU A 133 -13.70 -8.01 -4.44
CA LEU A 133 -14.44 -8.47 -3.24
C LEU A 133 -14.69 -9.97 -3.26
#